data_309a15569ee494715d03efd552607897
#
_entry.id   309a15569ee494715d03efd552607897
#
_cell.length_a   1.000
_cell.length_b   1.000
_cell.length_c   1.000
_cell.angle_alpha   90.00
_cell.angle_beta   90.00
_cell.angle_gamma   90.00
#
_symmetry.space_group_name_H-M   'P 1'
#
loop_
_entity.id
_entity.type
_entity.pdbx_description
1 polymer ?
#
loop_
_entity_poly.entity_id
_entity_poly.type
_entity_poly.pdbx_seq_one_letter_code
_entity_poly.pdbx_strand_id
1 'polypeptide(L)'
;MWEQNLQYIRAKETEVNEREIRMKEEFKLVTREHKEEPVCDLSFLSQSEAEKIRNFHKSFPVYQPTPLAHLPETAKCLGLGDVYVKDESYRFGLNAFKVLGGSYAIGNYLAGRLGKSIEEVDYQTLISEETREKLGDITFVTATDGNHGRGVAWTVNQFKQKSVVYMPKGSAQERLENIRAEGAQASITDLNYDEAVRLANSQAEQKGWVMVQDTAWEGYEDIPTWIMQGYGTMGLEAYEQIPEKPTHIFLQAGVGSMAGAVTGLFSSIYGKDRPVITIVEPNKADCLYRTAEANDGQRHFVTGDMDTIMAGLACGEPCSIGWNILSDYADHFISCPDYSAAKGMRILGNPAGNDQKVVSGESGAAAFGCVAEIMTNPELAHIKEKLGLDENSKVLFFSTEGDTDRENYKAIVWDGKYPSVK
;
A
#
# COMPACT_ATOMS: atom_id res chain seq x y z
N MET A 1 -2.50 4.31 55.92
CA MET A 1 -2.26 3.10 55.08
C MET A 1 -3.45 2.68 54.25
N TRP A 2 -4.68 2.61 54.81
CA TRP A 2 -5.89 2.24 54.05
C TRP A 2 -6.34 3.34 53.05
N GLU A 3 -6.31 4.60 53.41
CA GLU A 3 -6.64 5.72 52.49
C GLU A 3 -5.65 5.89 51.36
N GLN A 4 -4.37 5.66 51.59
CA GLN A 4 -3.34 5.68 50.52
C GLN A 4 -3.51 4.53 49.52
N ASN A 5 -3.89 3.34 49.98
CA ASN A 5 -4.22 2.21 49.12
C ASN A 5 -5.50 2.48 48.28
N LEU A 6 -6.53 3.10 48.86
CA LEU A 6 -7.74 3.47 48.13
C LEU A 6 -7.48 4.54 47.07
N GLN A 7 -6.66 5.54 47.36
CA GLN A 7 -6.23 6.55 46.38
C GLN A 7 -5.38 5.92 45.25
N TYR A 8 -4.48 4.97 45.54
CA TYR A 8 -3.69 4.26 44.55
C TYR A 8 -4.58 3.38 43.65
N ILE A 9 -5.56 2.67 44.22
CA ILE A 9 -6.52 1.85 43.44
C ILE A 9 -7.38 2.74 42.50
N ARG A 10 -7.93 3.84 43.02
CA ARG A 10 -8.71 4.79 42.22
C ARG A 10 -7.90 5.45 41.10
N ALA A 11 -6.65 5.82 41.39
CA ALA A 11 -5.76 6.37 40.38
C ALA A 11 -5.47 5.35 39.24
N LYS A 12 -5.25 4.08 39.58
CA LYS A 12 -5.09 3.00 38.61
C LYS A 12 -6.37 2.72 37.80
N GLU A 13 -7.53 2.71 38.44
CA GLU A 13 -8.82 2.55 37.77
C GLU A 13 -9.12 3.72 36.81
N THR A 14 -8.75 4.94 37.18
CA THR A 14 -8.86 6.11 36.30
C THR A 14 -7.90 6.03 35.12
N GLU A 15 -6.64 5.64 35.36
CA GLU A 15 -5.62 5.46 34.33
C GLU A 15 -6.00 4.34 33.34
N VAL A 16 -6.59 3.24 33.81
CA VAL A 16 -7.10 2.14 32.98
C VAL A 16 -8.29 2.60 32.14
N ASN A 17 -9.25 3.35 32.74
CA ASN A 17 -10.41 3.86 32.01
C ASN A 17 -10.04 4.90 30.95
N GLU A 18 -9.14 5.85 31.27
CA GLU A 18 -8.65 6.84 30.31
C GLU A 18 -7.92 6.17 29.14
N ARG A 19 -7.15 5.12 29.43
CA ARG A 19 -6.46 4.31 28.45
C ARG A 19 -7.42 3.54 27.55
N GLU A 20 -8.45 2.90 28.12
CA GLU A 20 -9.47 2.16 27.38
C GLU A 20 -10.26 3.09 26.43
N ILE A 21 -10.62 4.28 26.91
CA ILE A 21 -11.29 5.32 26.11
C ILE A 21 -10.38 5.76 24.96
N ARG A 22 -9.11 6.06 25.24
CA ARG A 22 -8.13 6.47 24.23
C ARG A 22 -7.92 5.41 23.15
N MET A 23 -7.81 4.13 23.52
CA MET A 23 -7.62 3.06 22.54
C MET A 23 -8.85 2.83 21.68
N LYS A 24 -10.07 2.95 22.23
CA LYS A 24 -11.32 2.91 21.44
C LYS A 24 -11.44 4.09 20.47
N GLU A 25 -10.82 5.22 20.78
CA GLU A 25 -10.77 6.38 19.90
C GLU A 25 -9.67 6.25 18.82
N GLU A 26 -8.60 5.50 19.09
CA GLU A 26 -7.46 5.32 18.19
C GLU A 26 -7.67 4.19 17.18
N PHE A 27 -8.33 3.07 17.59
CA PHE A 27 -8.70 1.98 16.68
C PHE A 27 -10.18 2.05 16.36
N LYS A 28 -10.49 2.17 15.07
CA LYS A 28 -11.87 2.22 14.57
C LYS A 28 -12.08 1.15 13.51
N LEU A 29 -13.25 0.55 13.49
CA LEU A 29 -13.64 -0.49 12.53
C LEU A 29 -15.00 -0.18 11.94
N VAL A 30 -15.10 -0.21 10.62
CA VAL A 30 -16.36 -0.28 9.87
C VAL A 30 -16.44 -1.63 9.16
N THR A 31 -17.57 -2.31 9.30
CA THR A 31 -17.91 -3.50 8.54
C THR A 31 -18.94 -3.13 7.47
N ARG A 32 -18.71 -3.56 6.25
CA ARG A 32 -19.61 -3.32 5.12
C ARG A 32 -20.57 -4.49 4.95
N GLU A 33 -21.83 -4.18 4.71
CA GLU A 33 -22.80 -5.14 4.18
C GLU A 33 -22.70 -5.12 2.65
N HIS A 34 -22.37 -6.27 2.06
CA HIS A 34 -22.27 -6.37 0.61
C HIS A 34 -23.65 -6.43 -0.04
N LYS A 35 -23.75 -5.80 -1.20
CA LYS A 35 -24.89 -6.00 -2.09
C LYS A 35 -24.88 -7.41 -2.62
N GLU A 36 -26.08 -7.99 -2.89
CA GLU A 36 -26.19 -9.32 -3.49
C GLU A 36 -25.47 -9.42 -4.84
N GLU A 37 -25.42 -8.32 -5.60
CA GLU A 37 -24.72 -8.20 -6.88
C GLU A 37 -23.79 -6.99 -6.84
N PRO A 38 -22.45 -7.19 -6.87
CA PRO A 38 -21.48 -6.12 -7.04
C PRO A 38 -21.68 -5.41 -8.40
N VAL A 39 -21.48 -4.10 -8.44
CA VAL A 39 -21.66 -3.28 -9.64
C VAL A 39 -20.32 -3.08 -10.37
N CYS A 40 -19.20 -3.12 -9.63
CA CYS A 40 -17.87 -2.83 -10.19
C CYS A 40 -17.39 -3.99 -11.08
N ASP A 41 -17.11 -3.68 -12.36
CA ASP A 41 -16.49 -4.63 -13.28
C ASP A 41 -15.02 -4.88 -12.89
N LEU A 42 -14.65 -6.14 -12.71
CA LEU A 42 -13.31 -6.59 -12.39
C LEU A 42 -12.55 -7.19 -13.58
N SER A 43 -13.10 -7.10 -14.80
CA SER A 43 -12.50 -7.73 -16.00
C SER A 43 -11.05 -7.29 -16.23
N PHE A 44 -10.74 -6.01 -15.96
CA PHE A 44 -9.39 -5.44 -16.11
C PHE A 44 -8.38 -5.87 -15.01
N LEU A 45 -8.85 -6.55 -13.96
CA LEU A 45 -8.07 -7.16 -12.88
C LEU A 45 -8.27 -8.69 -12.82
N SER A 46 -8.74 -9.30 -13.91
CA SER A 46 -8.89 -10.75 -13.99
C SER A 46 -7.53 -11.45 -13.91
N GLN A 47 -7.53 -12.73 -13.54
CA GLN A 47 -6.32 -13.55 -13.53
C GLN A 47 -5.61 -13.52 -14.89
N SER A 48 -6.37 -13.65 -16.00
CA SER A 48 -5.81 -13.63 -17.36
C SER A 48 -5.14 -12.29 -17.70
N GLU A 49 -5.72 -11.17 -17.27
CA GLU A 49 -5.08 -9.86 -17.42
C GLU A 49 -3.80 -9.74 -16.57
N ALA A 50 -3.84 -10.19 -15.32
CA ALA A 50 -2.65 -10.20 -14.45
C ALA A 50 -1.52 -11.07 -15.03
N GLU A 51 -1.82 -12.18 -15.71
CA GLU A 51 -0.85 -13.00 -16.41
C GLU A 51 -0.19 -12.27 -17.60
N LYS A 52 -0.95 -11.53 -18.40
CA LYS A 52 -0.44 -10.69 -19.48
C LYS A 52 0.49 -9.59 -18.95
N ILE A 53 0.04 -8.90 -17.90
CA ILE A 53 0.80 -7.83 -17.25
C ILE A 53 2.12 -8.37 -16.70
N ARG A 54 2.09 -9.51 -16.00
CA ARG A 54 3.28 -10.16 -15.50
C ARG A 54 4.21 -10.59 -16.63
N ASN A 55 3.70 -11.00 -17.79
CA ASN A 55 4.54 -11.32 -18.96
C ASN A 55 5.30 -10.09 -19.47
N PHE A 56 4.68 -8.89 -19.43
CA PHE A 56 5.40 -7.65 -19.68
C PHE A 56 6.51 -7.42 -18.65
N HIS A 57 6.20 -7.56 -17.33
CA HIS A 57 7.21 -7.41 -16.29
C HIS A 57 8.35 -8.44 -16.41
N LYS A 58 8.06 -9.68 -16.83
CA LYS A 58 9.06 -10.72 -17.08
C LYS A 58 10.04 -10.37 -18.20
N SER A 59 9.70 -9.43 -19.07
CA SER A 59 10.63 -8.96 -20.11
C SER A 59 11.78 -8.12 -19.56
N PHE A 60 11.64 -7.56 -18.35
CA PHE A 60 12.72 -6.82 -17.70
C PHE A 60 13.81 -7.76 -17.17
N PRO A 61 15.09 -7.49 -17.45
CA PRO A 61 16.20 -8.36 -17.01
C PRO A 61 16.29 -8.57 -15.50
N VAL A 62 15.77 -7.62 -14.73
CA VAL A 62 15.80 -7.63 -13.25
C VAL A 62 14.57 -8.31 -12.64
N TYR A 63 13.62 -8.77 -13.45
CA TYR A 63 12.42 -9.41 -12.93
C TYR A 63 12.75 -10.72 -12.22
N GLN A 64 12.26 -10.86 -11.02
CA GLN A 64 12.15 -12.10 -10.27
C GLN A 64 10.84 -12.07 -9.48
N PRO A 65 10.13 -13.19 -9.31
CA PRO A 65 9.07 -13.26 -8.31
C PRO A 65 9.63 -12.93 -6.94
N THR A 66 8.97 -12.03 -6.21
CA THR A 66 9.41 -11.69 -4.85
C THR A 66 9.03 -12.81 -3.87
N PRO A 67 9.71 -12.94 -2.72
CA PRO A 67 9.42 -14.01 -1.77
C PRO A 67 8.01 -13.90 -1.18
N LEU A 68 7.40 -15.04 -0.88
CA LEU A 68 6.29 -15.16 0.06
C LEU A 68 6.84 -15.79 1.34
N ALA A 69 7.02 -14.98 2.38
CA ALA A 69 7.48 -15.47 3.68
C ALA A 69 6.33 -16.16 4.42
N HIS A 70 6.59 -17.37 4.92
CA HIS A 70 5.66 -18.13 5.77
C HIS A 70 6.14 -18.03 7.22
N LEU A 71 5.29 -17.57 8.14
CA LEU A 71 5.62 -17.24 9.53
C LEU A 71 4.77 -18.05 10.53
N PRO A 72 4.90 -19.39 10.57
CA PRO A 72 4.04 -20.26 11.40
C PRO A 72 4.26 -20.08 12.91
N GLU A 73 5.48 -19.83 13.36
CA GLU A 73 5.76 -19.64 14.79
C GLU A 73 5.22 -18.28 15.26
N THR A 74 5.32 -17.26 14.42
CA THR A 74 4.73 -15.94 14.67
C THR A 74 3.20 -16.01 14.68
N ALA A 75 2.60 -16.75 13.74
CA ALA A 75 1.17 -17.00 13.70
C ALA A 75 0.68 -17.61 15.01
N LYS A 76 1.35 -18.65 15.48
CA LYS A 76 1.05 -19.31 16.76
C LYS A 76 1.17 -18.35 17.96
N CYS A 77 2.20 -17.51 18.00
CA CYS A 77 2.35 -16.49 19.06
C CYS A 77 1.21 -15.45 19.04
N LEU A 78 0.65 -15.17 17.85
CA LEU A 78 -0.47 -14.26 17.68
C LEU A 78 -1.84 -14.96 17.87
N GLY A 79 -1.89 -16.30 18.01
CA GLY A 79 -3.13 -17.07 18.09
C GLY A 79 -3.88 -17.15 16.76
N LEU A 80 -3.12 -17.19 15.65
CA LEU A 80 -3.59 -17.41 14.27
C LEU A 80 -3.16 -18.79 13.79
N GLY A 81 -3.84 -19.31 12.76
CA GLY A 81 -3.49 -20.57 12.10
C GLY A 81 -2.20 -20.44 11.29
N ASP A 82 -2.17 -19.51 10.36
CA ASP A 82 -1.00 -19.23 9.53
C ASP A 82 -0.87 -17.75 9.18
N VAL A 83 0.37 -17.31 8.92
CA VAL A 83 0.70 -15.96 8.44
C VAL A 83 1.61 -16.06 7.24
N TYR A 84 1.21 -15.41 6.15
CA TYR A 84 1.96 -15.27 4.91
C TYR A 84 2.20 -13.80 4.61
N VAL A 85 3.43 -13.45 4.24
CA VAL A 85 3.83 -12.07 3.92
C VAL A 85 4.49 -12.03 2.56
N LYS A 86 3.85 -11.41 1.57
CA LYS A 86 4.46 -11.14 0.26
C LYS A 86 5.44 -9.99 0.40
N ASP A 87 6.72 -10.26 0.22
CA ASP A 87 7.81 -9.30 0.50
C ASP A 87 8.25 -8.56 -0.77
N GLU A 88 7.70 -7.39 -0.97
CA GLU A 88 7.99 -6.53 -2.13
C GLU A 88 9.27 -5.68 -1.97
N SER A 89 10.01 -5.81 -0.88
CA SER A 89 11.32 -5.15 -0.72
C SER A 89 12.36 -5.63 -1.75
N TYR A 90 12.14 -6.80 -2.33
CA TYR A 90 13.00 -7.35 -3.39
C TYR A 90 12.65 -6.87 -4.80
N ARG A 91 11.53 -6.12 -4.98
CA ARG A 91 11.03 -5.77 -6.30
C ARG A 91 12.01 -4.91 -7.08
N PHE A 92 12.56 -5.45 -8.16
CA PHE A 92 13.50 -4.80 -9.10
C PHE A 92 14.73 -4.14 -8.44
N GLY A 93 15.04 -4.51 -7.18
CA GLY A 93 16.10 -3.88 -6.41
C GLY A 93 15.75 -2.47 -5.89
N LEU A 94 14.50 -2.05 -6.00
CA LEU A 94 14.05 -0.72 -5.60
C LEU A 94 13.49 -0.64 -4.17
N ASN A 95 13.50 -1.74 -3.44
CA ASN A 95 13.03 -1.83 -2.06
C ASN A 95 11.55 -1.45 -1.86
N ALA A 96 10.71 -1.51 -2.93
CA ALA A 96 9.27 -1.23 -2.89
C ALA A 96 8.55 -1.68 -4.16
N PHE A 97 7.24 -1.96 -4.05
CA PHE A 97 6.39 -2.50 -5.12
C PHE A 97 5.98 -1.53 -6.22
N LYS A 98 6.01 -0.21 -5.94
CA LYS A 98 5.40 0.84 -6.78
C LYS A 98 5.89 0.86 -8.23
N VAL A 99 7.08 0.35 -8.48
CA VAL A 99 7.63 0.22 -9.84
C VAL A 99 6.78 -0.67 -10.75
N LEU A 100 6.04 -1.64 -10.20
CA LEU A 100 5.14 -2.49 -11.01
C LEU A 100 4.06 -1.66 -11.72
N GLY A 101 3.40 -0.77 -10.97
CA GLY A 101 2.41 0.13 -11.56
C GLY A 101 3.04 1.14 -12.53
N GLY A 102 4.13 1.79 -12.10
CA GLY A 102 4.82 2.78 -12.92
C GLY A 102 5.34 2.21 -14.24
N SER A 103 5.96 1.03 -14.20
CA SER A 103 6.53 0.41 -15.42
C SER A 103 5.44 -0.03 -16.40
N TYR A 104 4.35 -0.59 -15.91
CA TYR A 104 3.25 -1.02 -16.78
C TYR A 104 2.53 0.19 -17.40
N ALA A 105 2.22 1.22 -16.61
CA ALA A 105 1.56 2.43 -17.12
C ALA A 105 2.41 3.18 -18.15
N ILE A 106 3.70 3.39 -17.87
CA ILE A 106 4.60 4.04 -18.82
C ILE A 106 4.79 3.18 -20.07
N GLY A 107 4.89 1.85 -19.92
CA GLY A 107 4.95 0.90 -21.03
C GLY A 107 3.73 1.00 -21.94
N ASN A 108 2.52 1.01 -21.39
CA ASN A 108 1.27 1.21 -22.15
C ASN A 108 1.25 2.54 -22.88
N TYR A 109 1.64 3.62 -22.20
CA TYR A 109 1.68 4.94 -22.82
C TYR A 109 2.63 4.96 -24.04
N LEU A 110 3.84 4.41 -23.90
CA LEU A 110 4.82 4.36 -24.98
C LEU A 110 4.37 3.43 -26.11
N ALA A 111 3.79 2.27 -25.78
CA ALA A 111 3.21 1.37 -26.77
C ALA A 111 2.12 2.05 -27.62
N GLY A 112 1.18 2.73 -26.95
CA GLY A 112 0.15 3.51 -27.63
C GLY A 112 0.70 4.61 -28.54
N ARG A 113 1.78 5.29 -28.13
CA ARG A 113 2.49 6.27 -28.97
C ARG A 113 3.17 5.65 -30.19
N LEU A 114 3.50 4.36 -30.12
CA LEU A 114 4.02 3.58 -31.27
C LEU A 114 2.90 3.00 -32.14
N GLY A 115 1.63 3.18 -31.78
CA GLY A 115 0.47 2.58 -32.45
C GLY A 115 0.35 1.07 -32.20
N LYS A 116 0.86 0.57 -31.06
CA LYS A 116 0.87 -0.83 -30.64
C LYS A 116 0.11 -1.04 -29.35
N SER A 117 -0.35 -2.26 -29.10
CA SER A 117 -0.76 -2.69 -27.78
C SER A 117 0.45 -3.03 -26.90
N ILE A 118 0.28 -3.07 -25.57
CA ILE A 118 1.36 -3.46 -24.64
C ILE A 118 1.79 -4.91 -24.85
N GLU A 119 0.92 -5.78 -25.34
CA GLU A 119 1.21 -7.18 -25.64
C GLU A 119 2.14 -7.37 -26.86
N GLU A 120 2.25 -6.34 -27.73
CA GLU A 120 3.12 -6.32 -28.90
C GLU A 120 4.49 -5.72 -28.63
N VAL A 121 4.73 -5.25 -27.40
CA VAL A 121 6.01 -4.65 -27.01
C VAL A 121 6.55 -5.31 -25.73
N ASP A 122 7.86 -5.33 -25.63
CA ASP A 122 8.61 -5.79 -24.48
C ASP A 122 9.64 -4.74 -24.02
N TYR A 123 10.37 -5.04 -22.97
CA TYR A 123 11.43 -4.16 -22.48
C TYR A 123 12.45 -3.83 -23.59
N GLN A 124 12.90 -4.83 -24.37
CA GLN A 124 13.90 -4.62 -25.42
C GLN A 124 13.39 -3.72 -26.54
N THR A 125 12.13 -3.89 -26.92
CA THR A 125 11.46 -3.01 -27.90
C THR A 125 11.45 -1.57 -27.39
N LEU A 126 11.06 -1.36 -26.13
CA LEU A 126 10.90 0.00 -25.56
C LEU A 126 12.23 0.73 -25.39
N ILE A 127 13.36 0.03 -25.18
CA ILE A 127 14.68 0.63 -25.04
C ILE A 127 15.45 0.79 -26.37
N SER A 128 14.90 0.28 -27.48
CA SER A 128 15.58 0.26 -28.79
C SER A 128 15.81 1.68 -29.34
N GLU A 129 16.83 1.83 -30.17
CA GLU A 129 17.10 3.08 -30.88
C GLU A 129 15.94 3.45 -31.81
N GLU A 130 15.36 2.46 -32.51
CA GLU A 130 14.19 2.67 -33.37
C GLU A 130 13.02 3.29 -32.61
N THR A 131 12.72 2.77 -31.40
CA THR A 131 11.68 3.35 -30.53
C THR A 131 12.05 4.78 -30.11
N ARG A 132 13.30 5.01 -29.76
CA ARG A 132 13.78 6.33 -29.38
C ARG A 132 13.64 7.37 -30.49
N GLU A 133 14.00 7.00 -31.72
CA GLU A 133 13.88 7.87 -32.89
C GLU A 133 12.42 8.20 -33.20
N LYS A 134 11.51 7.22 -33.08
CA LYS A 134 10.06 7.42 -33.33
C LYS A 134 9.39 8.28 -32.27
N LEU A 135 9.73 8.11 -30.99
CA LEU A 135 9.05 8.77 -29.88
C LEU A 135 9.65 10.14 -29.54
N GLY A 136 10.96 10.33 -29.80
CA GLY A 136 11.70 11.50 -29.34
C GLY A 136 11.80 11.57 -27.80
N ASP A 137 11.96 12.79 -27.28
CA ASP A 137 12.04 13.05 -25.85
C ASP A 137 10.65 13.27 -25.27
N ILE A 138 10.23 12.39 -24.36
CA ILE A 138 9.01 12.52 -23.57
C ILE A 138 9.41 12.80 -22.12
N THR A 139 8.75 13.75 -21.48
CA THR A 139 8.94 14.03 -20.05
C THR A 139 7.72 13.53 -19.27
N PHE A 140 7.97 12.66 -18.31
CA PHE A 140 6.97 12.17 -17.37
C PHE A 140 7.07 12.95 -16.05
N VAL A 141 5.94 13.25 -15.43
CA VAL A 141 5.89 13.99 -14.15
C VAL A 141 5.00 13.28 -13.16
N THR A 142 5.39 13.32 -11.89
CA THR A 142 4.59 12.78 -10.78
C THR A 142 4.81 13.55 -9.49
N ALA A 143 3.91 13.35 -8.52
CA ALA A 143 4.10 13.73 -7.13
C ALA A 143 4.11 12.48 -6.23
N THR A 144 4.94 12.47 -5.17
CA THR A 144 5.19 11.27 -4.38
C THR A 144 5.80 11.57 -3.02
N ASP A 145 5.53 10.71 -2.04
CA ASP A 145 6.26 10.60 -0.78
C ASP A 145 7.63 9.91 -0.92
N GLY A 146 7.87 9.20 -2.03
CA GLY A 146 9.14 8.51 -2.31
C GLY A 146 9.03 7.34 -3.27
N ASN A 147 8.32 6.26 -2.90
CA ASN A 147 8.34 4.97 -3.61
C ASN A 147 7.75 5.02 -5.01
N HIS A 148 6.62 5.73 -5.19
CA HIS A 148 6.02 5.89 -6.51
C HIS A 148 6.94 6.68 -7.44
N GLY A 149 7.43 7.82 -6.99
CA GLY A 149 8.35 8.63 -7.78
C GLY A 149 9.65 7.91 -8.11
N ARG A 150 10.21 7.09 -7.19
CA ARG A 150 11.38 6.27 -7.47
C ARG A 150 11.07 5.22 -8.55
N GLY A 151 9.93 4.55 -8.47
CA GLY A 151 9.50 3.59 -9.48
C GLY A 151 9.29 4.22 -10.86
N VAL A 152 8.66 5.40 -10.92
CA VAL A 152 8.50 6.20 -12.14
C VAL A 152 9.87 6.63 -12.68
N ALA A 153 10.73 7.22 -11.85
CA ALA A 153 12.06 7.70 -12.25
C ALA A 153 12.91 6.57 -12.81
N TRP A 154 12.98 5.42 -12.11
CA TRP A 154 13.70 4.25 -12.58
C TRP A 154 13.19 3.75 -13.94
N THR A 155 11.87 3.60 -14.08
CA THR A 155 11.26 3.14 -15.33
C THR A 155 11.54 4.08 -16.50
N VAL A 156 11.33 5.38 -16.28
CA VAL A 156 11.57 6.42 -17.29
C VAL A 156 13.05 6.42 -17.74
N ASN A 157 13.98 6.25 -16.80
CA ASN A 157 15.40 6.12 -17.10
C ASN A 157 15.70 4.84 -17.89
N GLN A 158 15.10 3.68 -17.53
CA GLN A 158 15.23 2.45 -18.32
C GLN A 158 14.80 2.67 -19.78
N PHE A 159 13.70 3.36 -20.01
CA PHE A 159 13.17 3.67 -21.33
C PHE A 159 13.81 4.90 -22.00
N LYS A 160 14.92 5.40 -21.43
CA LYS A 160 15.70 6.53 -21.97
C LYS A 160 14.86 7.81 -22.17
N GLN A 161 13.91 8.05 -21.30
CA GLN A 161 13.04 9.22 -21.29
C GLN A 161 13.41 10.17 -20.12
N LYS A 162 12.67 11.25 -19.90
CA LYS A 162 12.93 12.26 -18.87
C LYS A 162 11.85 12.22 -17.79
N SER A 163 12.23 12.42 -16.51
CA SER A 163 11.28 12.45 -15.39
C SER A 163 11.49 13.68 -14.50
N VAL A 164 10.35 14.20 -14.01
CA VAL A 164 10.28 15.26 -13.01
C VAL A 164 9.43 14.76 -11.86
N VAL A 165 9.93 14.95 -10.62
CA VAL A 165 9.27 14.44 -9.41
C VAL A 165 9.14 15.53 -8.37
N TYR A 166 7.91 15.81 -7.94
CA TYR A 166 7.62 16.70 -6.84
C TYR A 166 7.32 15.91 -5.57
N MET A 167 7.97 16.25 -4.47
CA MET A 167 7.77 15.60 -3.18
C MET A 167 7.07 16.56 -2.21
N PRO A 168 6.16 16.08 -1.35
CA PRO A 168 5.51 16.92 -0.36
C PRO A 168 6.50 17.38 0.71
N LYS A 169 6.13 18.43 1.42
CA LYS A 169 6.82 18.93 2.60
C LYS A 169 7.01 17.82 3.64
N GLY A 170 8.21 17.75 4.22
CA GLY A 170 8.53 16.76 5.24
C GLY A 170 9.02 15.41 4.72
N SER A 171 9.07 15.22 3.39
CA SER A 171 9.68 14.02 2.81
C SER A 171 11.12 13.82 3.25
N ALA A 172 11.52 12.57 3.52
CA ALA A 172 12.87 12.25 3.94
C ALA A 172 13.91 12.56 2.84
N GLN A 173 15.03 13.15 3.24
CA GLN A 173 16.11 13.50 2.31
C GLN A 173 16.68 12.26 1.60
N GLU A 174 16.77 11.13 2.29
CA GLU A 174 17.21 9.86 1.69
C GLU A 174 16.30 9.44 0.53
N ARG A 175 14.98 9.60 0.66
CA ARG A 175 14.01 9.29 -0.42
C ARG A 175 14.20 10.21 -1.63
N LEU A 176 14.47 11.51 -1.41
CA LEU A 176 14.78 12.45 -2.49
C LEU A 176 16.04 12.03 -3.25
N GLU A 177 17.12 11.71 -2.52
CA GLU A 177 18.38 11.29 -3.13
C GLU A 177 18.24 9.96 -3.89
N ASN A 178 17.45 9.03 -3.37
CA ASN A 178 17.13 7.78 -4.08
C ASN A 178 16.42 8.03 -5.43
N ILE A 179 15.47 8.99 -5.48
CA ILE A 179 14.79 9.37 -6.73
C ILE A 179 15.77 10.04 -7.71
N ARG A 180 16.63 10.93 -7.23
CA ARG A 180 17.66 11.59 -8.05
C ARG A 180 18.68 10.59 -8.60
N ALA A 181 19.06 9.59 -7.82
CA ALA A 181 19.95 8.52 -8.26
C ALA A 181 19.39 7.70 -9.44
N GLU A 182 18.05 7.63 -9.56
CA GLU A 182 17.38 7.02 -10.72
C GLU A 182 17.32 7.97 -11.95
N GLY A 183 17.95 9.16 -11.90
CA GLY A 183 18.06 10.08 -13.04
C GLY A 183 16.95 11.13 -13.14
N ALA A 184 16.04 11.23 -12.19
CA ALA A 184 14.98 12.23 -12.20
C ALA A 184 15.42 13.61 -11.74
N GLN A 185 14.78 14.65 -12.27
CA GLN A 185 14.79 15.99 -11.66
C GLN A 185 13.76 15.98 -10.50
N ALA A 186 14.24 15.88 -9.26
CA ALA A 186 13.38 15.78 -8.09
C ALA A 186 13.62 16.92 -7.10
N SER A 187 12.53 17.38 -6.46
CA SER A 187 12.56 18.44 -5.43
C SER A 187 11.48 18.22 -4.38
N ILE A 188 11.80 18.55 -3.11
CA ILE A 188 10.81 18.67 -2.06
C ILE A 188 10.17 20.06 -2.17
N THR A 189 8.85 20.12 -2.10
CA THR A 189 8.05 21.35 -2.12
C THR A 189 7.64 21.76 -0.70
N ASP A 190 7.04 22.94 -0.56
CA ASP A 190 6.42 23.40 0.69
C ASP A 190 4.94 22.98 0.81
N LEU A 191 4.47 22.10 -0.09
CA LEU A 191 3.07 21.65 -0.24
C LEU A 191 2.84 20.32 0.45
N ASN A 192 1.59 20.03 0.85
CA ASN A 192 1.18 18.68 1.23
C ASN A 192 1.11 17.78 0.00
N TYR A 193 0.80 16.48 0.20
CA TYR A 193 0.77 15.50 -0.89
C TYR A 193 -0.24 15.87 -1.98
N ASP A 194 -1.50 16.15 -1.63
CA ASP A 194 -2.57 16.43 -2.59
C ASP A 194 -2.31 17.72 -3.36
N GLU A 195 -1.73 18.73 -2.71
CA GLU A 195 -1.29 19.97 -3.36
C GLU A 195 -0.10 19.74 -4.31
N ALA A 196 0.83 18.86 -3.95
CA ALA A 196 1.95 18.49 -4.83
C ALA A 196 1.46 17.72 -6.07
N VAL A 197 0.42 16.89 -5.95
CA VAL A 197 -0.26 16.23 -7.08
C VAL A 197 -0.88 17.29 -8.01
N ARG A 198 -1.61 18.27 -7.46
CA ARG A 198 -2.17 19.38 -8.25
C ARG A 198 -1.10 20.21 -8.96
N LEU A 199 0.05 20.46 -8.29
CA LEU A 199 1.20 21.12 -8.92
C LEU A 199 1.72 20.30 -10.10
N ALA A 200 1.96 18.99 -9.91
CA ALA A 200 2.46 18.11 -10.96
C ALA A 200 1.53 18.09 -12.17
N ASN A 201 0.21 18.01 -11.95
CA ASN A 201 -0.78 18.04 -13.01
C ASN A 201 -0.78 19.38 -13.77
N SER A 202 -0.74 20.50 -13.06
CA SER A 202 -0.67 21.83 -13.68
C SER A 202 0.61 22.00 -14.53
N GLN A 203 1.74 21.47 -14.07
CA GLN A 203 3.00 21.50 -14.85
C GLN A 203 2.92 20.57 -16.07
N ALA A 204 2.24 19.42 -15.96
CA ALA A 204 2.01 18.53 -17.07
C ALA A 204 1.23 19.23 -18.20
N GLU A 205 0.11 19.87 -17.86
CA GLU A 205 -0.73 20.62 -18.81
C GLU A 205 0.02 21.79 -19.48
N GLN A 206 0.74 22.58 -18.69
CA GLN A 206 1.45 23.75 -19.19
C GLN A 206 2.62 23.42 -20.11
N LYS A 207 3.32 22.33 -19.85
CA LYS A 207 4.57 21.96 -20.54
C LYS A 207 4.40 20.80 -21.55
N GLY A 208 3.20 20.23 -21.65
CA GLY A 208 2.93 19.06 -22.48
C GLY A 208 3.65 17.81 -21.97
N TRP A 209 3.84 17.69 -20.65
CA TRP A 209 4.40 16.51 -20.02
C TRP A 209 3.33 15.46 -19.75
N VAL A 210 3.73 14.25 -19.48
CA VAL A 210 2.82 13.14 -19.19
C VAL A 210 2.74 12.92 -17.69
N MET A 211 1.57 13.17 -17.12
CA MET A 211 1.31 12.87 -15.70
C MET A 211 1.28 11.35 -15.49
N VAL A 212 2.01 10.85 -14.47
CA VAL A 212 1.96 9.43 -14.05
C VAL A 212 1.71 9.39 -12.55
N GLN A 213 0.44 9.41 -12.17
CA GLN A 213 -0.01 9.45 -10.78
C GLN A 213 -0.85 8.22 -10.44
N ASP A 214 -0.70 7.69 -9.22
CA ASP A 214 -1.35 6.47 -8.74
C ASP A 214 -2.69 6.72 -8.04
N THR A 215 -3.32 7.87 -8.33
CA THR A 215 -4.69 8.19 -7.94
C THR A 215 -5.48 8.67 -9.15
N ALA A 216 -6.80 8.41 -9.19
CA ALA A 216 -7.67 8.72 -10.30
C ALA A 216 -8.69 9.80 -9.93
N TRP A 217 -8.98 10.66 -10.90
CA TRP A 217 -10.06 11.65 -10.87
C TRP A 217 -10.75 11.72 -12.23
N GLU A 218 -11.86 12.44 -12.31
CA GLU A 218 -12.62 12.59 -13.56
C GLU A 218 -11.75 13.15 -14.70
N GLY A 219 -11.65 12.39 -15.79
CA GLY A 219 -10.81 12.71 -16.96
C GLY A 219 -9.35 12.24 -16.86
N TYR A 220 -8.97 11.59 -15.73
CA TYR A 220 -7.66 11.00 -15.56
C TYR A 220 -7.80 9.59 -14.97
N GLU A 221 -8.23 8.63 -15.77
CA GLU A 221 -8.49 7.25 -15.37
C GLU A 221 -7.57 6.23 -16.03
N ASP A 222 -7.10 6.44 -17.27
CA ASP A 222 -6.34 5.45 -18.03
C ASP A 222 -5.02 5.06 -17.33
N ILE A 223 -4.20 6.05 -17.00
CA ILE A 223 -2.90 5.81 -16.35
C ILE A 223 -3.06 5.20 -14.96
N PRO A 224 -3.94 5.70 -14.07
CA PRO A 224 -4.23 5.04 -12.80
C PRO A 224 -4.74 3.60 -12.96
N THR A 225 -5.58 3.32 -13.96
CA THR A 225 -6.02 1.96 -14.27
C THR A 225 -4.84 1.05 -14.62
N TRP A 226 -3.94 1.50 -15.50
CA TRP A 226 -2.73 0.74 -15.85
C TRP A 226 -1.80 0.55 -14.64
N ILE A 227 -1.68 1.56 -13.76
CA ILE A 227 -0.93 1.43 -12.51
C ILE A 227 -1.54 0.34 -11.63
N MET A 228 -2.85 0.34 -11.42
CA MET A 228 -3.56 -0.68 -10.66
C MET A 228 -3.38 -2.08 -11.28
N GLN A 229 -3.49 -2.19 -12.59
CA GLN A 229 -3.22 -3.41 -13.34
C GLN A 229 -1.78 -3.92 -13.07
N GLY A 230 -0.78 -3.02 -13.12
CA GLY A 230 0.61 -3.36 -12.82
C GLY A 230 0.79 -3.99 -11.44
N TYR A 231 0.06 -3.53 -10.43
CA TYR A 231 0.06 -4.12 -9.08
C TYR A 231 -0.51 -5.54 -9.04
N GLY A 232 -1.30 -5.94 -10.03
CA GLY A 232 -1.80 -7.30 -10.19
C GLY A 232 -0.68 -8.35 -10.25
N THR A 233 0.52 -8.00 -10.71
CA THR A 233 1.67 -8.93 -10.74
C THR A 233 2.02 -9.46 -9.35
N MET A 234 2.13 -8.60 -8.32
CA MET A 234 2.44 -9.09 -6.97
C MET A 234 1.31 -9.92 -6.37
N GLY A 235 0.06 -9.55 -6.67
CA GLY A 235 -1.11 -10.32 -6.24
C GLY A 235 -1.15 -11.71 -6.86
N LEU A 236 -0.88 -11.81 -8.17
CA LEU A 236 -0.83 -13.08 -8.89
C LEU A 236 0.32 -13.96 -8.41
N GLU A 237 1.51 -13.39 -8.16
CA GLU A 237 2.62 -14.12 -7.57
C GLU A 237 2.27 -14.67 -6.18
N ALA A 238 1.61 -13.87 -5.32
CA ALA A 238 1.17 -14.31 -4.01
C ALA A 238 0.15 -15.44 -4.11
N TYR A 239 -0.82 -15.33 -5.02
CA TYR A 239 -1.81 -16.38 -5.31
C TYR A 239 -1.17 -17.70 -5.71
N GLU A 240 -0.16 -17.69 -6.58
CA GLU A 240 0.55 -18.89 -7.04
C GLU A 240 1.50 -19.48 -5.99
N GLN A 241 2.05 -18.66 -5.10
CA GLN A 241 3.01 -19.08 -4.09
C GLN A 241 2.35 -19.59 -2.81
N ILE A 242 1.15 -19.10 -2.47
CA ILE A 242 0.47 -19.52 -1.24
C ILE A 242 -0.04 -20.96 -1.41
N PRO A 243 0.26 -21.88 -0.44
CA PRO A 243 -0.05 -23.30 -0.62
C PRO A 243 -1.55 -23.60 -0.58
N GLU A 244 -2.35 -22.72 0.00
CA GLU A 244 -3.81 -22.86 0.11
C GLU A 244 -4.47 -21.47 0.19
N LYS A 245 -5.79 -21.44 -0.08
CA LYS A 245 -6.55 -20.19 -0.04
C LYS A 245 -6.48 -19.55 1.34
N PRO A 246 -6.06 -18.28 1.46
CA PRO A 246 -6.11 -17.56 2.73
C PRO A 246 -7.58 -17.38 3.16
N THR A 247 -7.83 -17.35 4.46
CA THR A 247 -9.14 -16.98 5.00
C THR A 247 -9.33 -15.46 5.02
N HIS A 248 -8.23 -14.73 5.23
CA HIS A 248 -8.22 -13.28 5.37
C HIS A 248 -7.06 -12.68 4.57
N ILE A 249 -7.31 -11.51 3.98
CA ILE A 249 -6.29 -10.65 3.37
C ILE A 249 -6.40 -9.27 4.02
N PHE A 250 -5.30 -8.78 4.58
CA PHE A 250 -5.22 -7.42 5.11
C PHE A 250 -4.34 -6.57 4.21
N LEU A 251 -4.87 -5.42 3.80
CA LEU A 251 -4.23 -4.52 2.84
C LEU A 251 -4.14 -3.12 3.42
N GLN A 252 -2.95 -2.58 3.53
CA GLN A 252 -2.79 -1.17 3.85
C GLN A 252 -3.16 -0.30 2.65
N ALA A 253 -3.70 0.89 2.93
CA ALA A 253 -4.12 1.82 1.90
C ALA A 253 -3.76 3.27 2.21
N GLY A 254 -3.26 3.99 1.20
CA GLY A 254 -3.31 5.44 1.09
C GLY A 254 -4.53 5.83 0.27
N VAL A 255 -4.37 6.18 -1.00
CA VAL A 255 -5.50 6.49 -1.92
C VAL A 255 -6.39 5.28 -2.25
N GLY A 256 -5.93 4.05 -1.98
CA GLY A 256 -6.68 2.82 -2.23
C GLY A 256 -6.38 2.10 -3.54
N SER A 257 -5.46 2.58 -4.39
CA SER A 257 -5.16 1.95 -5.69
C SER A 257 -4.57 0.55 -5.55
N MET A 258 -3.58 0.36 -4.66
CA MET A 258 -2.97 -0.96 -4.41
C MET A 258 -3.99 -1.91 -3.77
N ALA A 259 -4.66 -1.44 -2.72
CA ALA A 259 -5.68 -2.22 -2.03
C ALA A 259 -6.81 -2.63 -2.98
N GLY A 260 -7.29 -1.71 -3.84
CA GLY A 260 -8.29 -2.00 -4.87
C GLY A 260 -7.80 -3.02 -5.90
N ALA A 261 -6.56 -2.91 -6.37
CA ALA A 261 -5.98 -3.84 -7.34
C ALA A 261 -5.90 -5.28 -6.80
N VAL A 262 -5.38 -5.44 -5.57
CA VAL A 262 -5.30 -6.76 -4.93
C VAL A 262 -6.69 -7.30 -4.60
N THR A 263 -7.58 -6.46 -4.05
CA THR A 263 -8.98 -6.83 -3.79
C THR A 263 -9.68 -7.31 -5.06
N GLY A 264 -9.56 -6.55 -6.15
CA GLY A 264 -10.17 -6.89 -7.44
C GLY A 264 -9.64 -8.21 -8.00
N LEU A 265 -8.33 -8.42 -7.97
CA LEU A 265 -7.71 -9.66 -8.44
C LEU A 265 -8.20 -10.88 -7.65
N PHE A 266 -8.11 -10.84 -6.31
CA PHE A 266 -8.53 -11.97 -5.48
C PHE A 266 -10.05 -12.21 -5.55
N SER A 267 -10.85 -11.16 -5.67
CA SER A 267 -12.29 -11.28 -5.89
C SER A 267 -12.62 -11.86 -7.27
N SER A 268 -11.87 -11.50 -8.31
CA SER A 268 -12.01 -12.09 -9.64
C SER A 268 -11.64 -13.59 -9.67
N ILE A 269 -10.58 -13.99 -8.94
CA ILE A 269 -10.11 -15.38 -8.89
C ILE A 269 -11.09 -16.26 -8.11
N TYR A 270 -11.52 -15.83 -6.92
CA TYR A 270 -12.30 -16.68 -6.01
C TYR A 270 -13.82 -16.46 -6.08
N GLY A 271 -14.28 -15.39 -6.72
CA GLY A 271 -15.70 -15.06 -6.81
C GLY A 271 -16.35 -14.94 -5.41
N LYS A 272 -17.45 -15.66 -5.20
CA LYS A 272 -18.18 -15.66 -3.91
C LYS A 272 -17.41 -16.32 -2.77
N ASP A 273 -16.43 -17.16 -3.09
CA ASP A 273 -15.59 -17.87 -2.10
C ASP A 273 -14.33 -17.08 -1.74
N ARG A 274 -14.28 -15.78 -2.05
CA ARG A 274 -13.11 -14.94 -1.77
C ARG A 274 -12.80 -14.87 -0.26
N PRO A 275 -11.54 -14.66 0.10
CA PRO A 275 -11.16 -14.35 1.48
C PRO A 275 -11.88 -13.10 2.02
N VAL A 276 -11.99 -12.99 3.33
CA VAL A 276 -12.37 -11.74 4.00
C VAL A 276 -11.28 -10.70 3.74
N ILE A 277 -11.64 -9.54 3.20
CA ILE A 277 -10.70 -8.48 2.83
C ILE A 277 -10.88 -7.27 3.76
N THR A 278 -9.81 -6.92 4.45
CA THR A 278 -9.78 -5.80 5.39
C THR A 278 -8.77 -4.75 4.94
N ILE A 279 -9.23 -3.50 4.85
CA ILE A 279 -8.40 -2.34 4.51
C ILE A 279 -7.94 -1.65 5.79
N VAL A 280 -6.65 -1.30 5.85
CA VAL A 280 -6.00 -0.69 7.02
C VAL A 280 -5.39 0.65 6.63
N GLU A 281 -5.75 1.71 7.35
CA GLU A 281 -5.28 3.08 7.14
C GLU A 281 -4.74 3.68 8.44
N PRO A 282 -3.78 4.65 8.34
CA PRO A 282 -3.38 5.44 9.50
C PRO A 282 -4.51 6.36 9.95
N ASN A 283 -4.76 6.47 11.26
CA ASN A 283 -5.85 7.28 11.83
C ASN A 283 -5.74 8.79 11.53
N LYS A 284 -4.61 9.24 11.01
CA LYS A 284 -4.37 10.62 10.58
C LYS A 284 -4.62 10.85 9.08
N ALA A 285 -4.84 9.77 8.30
CA ALA A 285 -5.08 9.82 6.86
C ALA A 285 -5.99 8.64 6.46
N ASP A 286 -7.18 8.55 7.07
CA ASP A 286 -8.13 7.45 6.98
C ASP A 286 -9.32 7.77 6.05
N CYS A 287 -9.04 8.23 4.84
CA CYS A 287 -10.05 8.72 3.90
C CYS A 287 -11.01 7.62 3.40
N LEU A 288 -10.52 6.40 3.21
CA LEU A 288 -11.36 5.25 2.81
C LEU A 288 -12.24 4.79 3.98
N TYR A 289 -11.69 4.73 5.19
CA TYR A 289 -12.45 4.43 6.40
C TYR A 289 -13.60 5.41 6.57
N ARG A 290 -13.34 6.73 6.51
CA ARG A 290 -14.37 7.77 6.62
C ARG A 290 -15.44 7.66 5.53
N THR A 291 -15.02 7.35 4.31
CA THR A 291 -15.94 7.12 3.20
C THR A 291 -16.82 5.89 3.45
N ALA A 292 -16.24 4.80 3.97
CA ALA A 292 -16.97 3.59 4.34
C ALA A 292 -17.93 3.83 5.52
N GLU A 293 -17.49 4.59 6.54
CA GLU A 293 -18.28 4.94 7.73
C GLU A 293 -19.48 5.81 7.39
N ALA A 294 -19.30 6.84 6.56
CA ALA A 294 -20.36 7.73 6.12
C ALA A 294 -21.43 7.01 5.30
N ASN A 295 -21.04 6.09 4.45
CA ASN A 295 -21.92 5.24 3.62
C ASN A 295 -23.05 6.02 2.90
N ASP A 296 -22.76 7.24 2.47
CA ASP A 296 -23.70 8.20 1.86
C ASP A 296 -23.54 8.32 0.32
N GLY A 297 -22.67 7.48 -0.26
CA GLY A 297 -22.35 7.49 -1.68
C GLY A 297 -21.36 8.56 -2.10
N GLN A 298 -20.85 9.37 -1.15
CA GLN A 298 -19.82 10.38 -1.41
C GLN A 298 -18.45 9.89 -0.91
N ARG A 299 -17.38 10.37 -1.53
CA ARG A 299 -16.02 10.18 -1.04
C ARG A 299 -15.70 11.25 0.00
N HIS A 300 -15.24 10.85 1.17
CA HIS A 300 -14.90 11.74 2.28
C HIS A 300 -13.38 11.92 2.34
N PHE A 301 -12.94 13.16 2.30
CA PHE A 301 -11.53 13.53 2.25
C PHE A 301 -11.00 13.85 3.65
N VAL A 302 -9.71 13.56 3.85
CA VAL A 302 -8.94 14.04 5.00
C VAL A 302 -8.09 15.21 4.54
N THR A 303 -8.07 16.28 5.32
CA THR A 303 -7.30 17.49 5.04
C THR A 303 -6.32 17.78 6.17
N GLY A 304 -5.30 18.58 5.90
CA GLY A 304 -4.27 18.96 6.86
C GLY A 304 -2.94 18.29 6.60
N ASP A 305 -2.09 18.25 7.61
CA ASP A 305 -0.70 17.76 7.45
C ASP A 305 -0.60 16.24 7.35
N MET A 306 -1.64 15.49 7.78
CA MET A 306 -1.67 14.01 7.76
C MET A 306 -0.39 13.38 8.32
N ASP A 307 0.11 13.93 9.45
CA ASP A 307 1.39 13.61 10.05
C ASP A 307 1.38 12.20 10.67
N THR A 308 1.78 11.22 9.87
CA THR A 308 1.91 9.80 10.23
C THR A 308 3.27 9.26 9.81
N ILE A 309 3.79 8.26 10.56
CA ILE A 309 5.01 7.55 10.15
C ILE A 309 4.79 6.70 8.89
N MET A 310 3.57 6.30 8.61
CA MET A 310 3.17 5.54 7.43
C MET A 310 3.12 6.45 6.19
N ALA A 311 4.28 7.05 5.83
CA ALA A 311 4.37 8.11 4.83
C ALA A 311 3.77 7.72 3.47
N GLY A 312 3.92 6.47 3.02
CA GLY A 312 3.31 5.96 1.78
C GLY A 312 1.79 5.81 1.84
N LEU A 313 1.18 6.03 3.02
CA LEU A 313 -0.27 5.98 3.24
C LEU A 313 -0.84 7.36 3.62
N ALA A 314 -0.01 8.40 3.74
CA ALA A 314 -0.42 9.75 4.14
C ALA A 314 -1.14 10.49 2.98
N CYS A 315 -2.32 10.01 2.60
CA CYS A 315 -3.12 10.49 1.49
C CYS A 315 -4.53 10.85 1.96
N GLY A 316 -5.05 11.98 1.52
CA GLY A 316 -6.34 12.48 1.98
C GLY A 316 -7.50 12.23 1.01
N GLU A 317 -7.23 11.95 -0.26
CA GLU A 317 -8.25 11.83 -1.30
C GLU A 317 -8.33 10.40 -1.86
N PRO A 318 -9.48 9.68 -1.70
CA PRO A 318 -9.63 8.33 -2.25
C PRO A 318 -9.54 8.31 -3.78
N CYS A 319 -8.76 7.38 -4.33
CA CYS A 319 -8.78 7.04 -5.75
C CYS A 319 -10.17 6.56 -6.16
N SER A 320 -10.78 7.16 -7.18
CA SER A 320 -12.15 6.84 -7.62
C SER A 320 -12.28 5.37 -8.05
N ILE A 321 -11.35 4.87 -8.84
CA ILE A 321 -11.36 3.48 -9.33
C ILE A 321 -11.14 2.50 -8.15
N GLY A 322 -10.14 2.80 -7.30
CA GLY A 322 -9.86 2.00 -6.11
C GLY A 322 -11.06 1.91 -5.17
N TRP A 323 -11.70 3.05 -4.89
CA TRP A 323 -12.89 3.09 -4.03
C TRP A 323 -14.06 2.29 -4.61
N ASN A 324 -14.32 2.38 -5.92
CA ASN A 324 -15.41 1.61 -6.55
C ASN A 324 -15.24 0.10 -6.32
N ILE A 325 -14.02 -0.42 -6.41
CA ILE A 325 -13.73 -1.82 -6.12
C ILE A 325 -13.89 -2.09 -4.62
N LEU A 326 -13.27 -1.28 -3.78
CA LEU A 326 -13.26 -1.49 -2.33
C LEU A 326 -14.67 -1.37 -1.73
N SER A 327 -15.51 -0.50 -2.24
CA SER A 327 -16.90 -0.35 -1.78
C SER A 327 -17.75 -1.58 -2.03
N ASP A 328 -17.45 -2.36 -3.08
CA ASP A 328 -18.20 -3.55 -3.47
C ASP A 328 -17.59 -4.86 -2.92
N TYR A 329 -16.27 -4.88 -2.66
CA TYR A 329 -15.57 -6.14 -2.36
C TYR A 329 -14.76 -6.16 -1.07
N ALA A 330 -14.49 -5.02 -0.41
CA ALA A 330 -13.82 -5.02 0.90
C ALA A 330 -14.86 -5.18 2.03
N ASP A 331 -14.59 -6.11 2.97
CA ASP A 331 -15.50 -6.44 4.07
C ASP A 331 -15.38 -5.48 5.23
N HIS A 332 -14.14 -5.01 5.51
CA HIS A 332 -13.83 -4.19 6.67
C HIS A 332 -12.86 -3.07 6.31
N PHE A 333 -13.01 -1.94 7.04
CA PHE A 333 -12.08 -0.82 7.01
C PHE A 333 -11.66 -0.49 8.44
N ILE A 334 -10.34 -0.42 8.68
CA ILE A 334 -9.75 -0.12 9.99
C ILE A 334 -8.92 1.16 9.88
N SER A 335 -9.15 2.06 10.81
CA SER A 335 -8.29 3.20 11.10
C SER A 335 -7.46 2.89 12.33
N CYS A 336 -6.10 2.94 12.25
CA CYS A 336 -5.21 2.53 13.33
C CYS A 336 -4.07 3.54 13.57
N PRO A 337 -3.50 3.58 14.79
CA PRO A 337 -2.44 4.52 15.15
C PRO A 337 -1.05 4.05 14.67
N ASP A 338 -0.12 5.00 14.60
CA ASP A 338 1.27 4.81 14.15
C ASP A 338 2.03 3.69 14.88
N TYR A 339 1.79 3.50 16.18
CA TYR A 339 2.50 2.47 16.95
C TYR A 339 2.16 1.04 16.50
N SER A 340 1.02 0.82 15.82
CA SER A 340 0.71 -0.48 15.24
C SER A 340 1.66 -0.81 14.08
N ALA A 341 1.92 0.12 13.17
CA ALA A 341 2.93 -0.08 12.12
C ALA A 341 4.32 -0.33 12.72
N ALA A 342 4.72 0.46 13.72
CA ALA A 342 5.99 0.29 14.43
C ALA A 342 6.10 -1.09 15.11
N LYS A 343 5.00 -1.63 15.68
CA LYS A 343 4.94 -3.01 16.21
C LYS A 343 5.15 -4.03 15.10
N GLY A 344 4.50 -3.84 13.95
CA GLY A 344 4.65 -4.69 12.78
C GLY A 344 6.10 -4.74 12.29
N MET A 345 6.76 -3.60 12.16
CA MET A 345 8.18 -3.50 11.78
C MET A 345 9.08 -4.31 12.72
N ARG A 346 8.85 -4.20 14.03
CA ARG A 346 9.65 -4.93 15.04
C ARG A 346 9.43 -6.44 14.99
N ILE A 347 8.18 -6.89 14.86
CA ILE A 347 7.88 -8.34 14.81
C ILE A 347 8.40 -8.93 13.50
N LEU A 348 8.13 -8.32 12.35
CA LEU A 348 8.62 -8.79 11.06
C LEU A 348 10.15 -8.77 10.97
N GLY A 349 10.79 -7.76 11.58
CA GLY A 349 12.23 -7.64 11.66
C GLY A 349 12.89 -8.61 12.65
N ASN A 350 12.14 -9.17 13.60
CA ASN A 350 12.60 -10.16 14.58
C ASN A 350 11.45 -11.13 14.93
N PRO A 351 11.06 -11.99 13.97
CA PRO A 351 9.92 -12.89 14.14
C PRO A 351 10.19 -13.99 15.19
N ALA A 352 9.14 -14.73 15.55
CA ALA A 352 9.23 -15.81 16.51
C ALA A 352 9.97 -17.03 15.95
N GLY A 353 10.66 -17.76 16.84
CA GLY A 353 11.28 -19.04 16.52
C GLY A 353 12.30 -18.96 15.38
N ASN A 354 12.10 -19.78 14.35
CA ASN A 354 12.92 -19.84 13.15
C ASN A 354 12.24 -19.23 11.91
N ASP A 355 11.19 -18.46 12.11
CA ASP A 355 10.48 -17.80 11.01
C ASP A 355 11.40 -16.87 10.22
N GLN A 356 11.13 -16.74 8.92
CA GLN A 356 11.90 -15.89 8.03
C GLN A 356 11.73 -14.41 8.42
N LYS A 357 12.84 -13.69 8.57
CA LYS A 357 12.84 -12.25 8.77
C LYS A 357 12.35 -11.53 7.52
N VAL A 358 11.45 -10.56 7.72
CA VAL A 358 11.00 -9.62 6.69
C VAL A 358 11.37 -8.19 7.12
N VAL A 359 12.18 -7.51 6.33
CA VAL A 359 12.48 -6.10 6.55
C VAL A 359 11.38 -5.27 5.89
N SER A 360 10.45 -4.79 6.70
CA SER A 360 9.29 -4.02 6.24
C SER A 360 9.33 -2.60 6.79
N GLY A 361 9.16 -1.63 5.92
CA GLY A 361 9.02 -0.21 6.30
C GLY A 361 7.68 0.09 6.95
N GLU A 362 7.48 1.35 7.31
CA GLU A 362 6.35 1.81 8.11
C GLU A 362 5.00 1.52 7.43
N SER A 363 4.91 1.86 6.13
CA SER A 363 3.69 1.60 5.35
C SER A 363 3.53 0.11 5.05
N GLY A 364 4.63 -0.59 4.74
CA GLY A 364 4.63 -2.03 4.44
C GLY A 364 4.20 -2.90 5.61
N ALA A 365 4.53 -2.49 6.84
CA ALA A 365 4.23 -3.23 8.06
C ALA A 365 2.86 -2.90 8.68
N ALA A 366 2.15 -1.88 8.16
CA ALA A 366 0.95 -1.33 8.78
C ALA A 366 -0.16 -2.39 8.99
N ALA A 367 -0.52 -3.13 7.95
CA ALA A 367 -1.57 -4.14 8.01
C ALA A 367 -1.22 -5.29 8.97
N PHE A 368 0.02 -5.81 8.89
CA PHE A 368 0.49 -6.86 9.81
C PHE A 368 0.53 -6.37 11.25
N GLY A 369 1.05 -5.17 11.47
CA GLY A 369 1.15 -4.58 12.81
C GLY A 369 -0.22 -4.29 13.44
N CYS A 370 -1.20 -3.86 12.64
CA CYS A 370 -2.59 -3.70 13.05
C CYS A 370 -3.18 -5.03 13.55
N VAL A 371 -3.02 -6.12 12.79
CA VAL A 371 -3.49 -7.45 13.21
C VAL A 371 -2.73 -7.93 14.44
N ALA A 372 -1.40 -7.74 14.51
CA ALA A 372 -0.62 -8.12 15.68
C ALA A 372 -1.08 -7.37 16.96
N GLU A 373 -1.49 -6.09 16.83
CA GLU A 373 -2.05 -5.34 17.95
C GLU A 373 -3.44 -5.89 18.35
N ILE A 374 -4.32 -6.12 17.39
CA ILE A 374 -5.67 -6.67 17.62
C ILE A 374 -5.59 -8.05 18.31
N MET A 375 -4.68 -8.92 17.88
CA MET A 375 -4.57 -10.27 18.43
C MET A 375 -3.93 -10.34 19.83
N THR A 376 -3.12 -9.34 20.19
CA THR A 376 -2.38 -9.35 21.47
C THR A 376 -2.92 -8.38 22.51
N ASN A 377 -3.85 -7.50 22.16
CA ASN A 377 -4.43 -6.52 23.06
C ASN A 377 -5.86 -6.88 23.42
N PRO A 378 -6.13 -7.24 24.71
CA PRO A 378 -7.48 -7.61 25.15
C PRO A 378 -8.54 -6.51 24.95
N GLU A 379 -8.15 -5.23 24.97
CA GLU A 379 -9.05 -4.11 24.75
C GLU A 379 -9.62 -4.08 23.32
N LEU A 380 -8.93 -4.72 22.36
CA LEU A 380 -9.36 -4.84 20.97
C LEU A 380 -10.07 -6.17 20.67
N ALA A 381 -10.43 -6.97 21.71
CA ALA A 381 -11.10 -8.26 21.53
C ALA A 381 -12.42 -8.15 20.73
N HIS A 382 -13.13 -7.04 20.86
CA HIS A 382 -14.36 -6.76 20.10
C HIS A 382 -14.11 -6.56 18.60
N ILE A 383 -12.93 -6.04 18.20
CA ILE A 383 -12.52 -5.93 16.80
C ILE A 383 -12.11 -7.31 16.27
N LYS A 384 -11.31 -8.06 17.05
CA LYS A 384 -10.93 -9.44 16.73
C LYS A 384 -12.16 -10.31 16.41
N GLU A 385 -13.18 -10.24 17.27
CA GLU A 385 -14.44 -10.99 17.10
C GLU A 385 -15.17 -10.60 15.81
N LYS A 386 -15.31 -9.31 15.54
CA LYS A 386 -15.95 -8.81 14.31
C LYS A 386 -15.23 -9.20 13.02
N LEU A 387 -13.90 -9.29 13.07
CA LEU A 387 -13.08 -9.73 11.94
C LEU A 387 -13.10 -11.26 11.76
N GLY A 388 -13.57 -12.02 12.76
CA GLY A 388 -13.57 -13.48 12.73
C GLY A 388 -12.18 -14.11 12.83
N LEU A 389 -11.22 -13.41 13.48
CA LEU A 389 -9.85 -13.90 13.62
C LEU A 389 -9.72 -14.89 14.77
N ASP A 390 -9.18 -16.08 14.47
CA ASP A 390 -8.96 -17.17 15.42
C ASP A 390 -7.76 -18.05 15.02
N GLU A 391 -7.58 -19.17 15.72
CA GLU A 391 -6.52 -20.16 15.49
C GLU A 391 -6.63 -20.93 14.16
N ASN A 392 -7.71 -20.77 13.41
CA ASN A 392 -7.90 -21.35 12.07
C ASN A 392 -7.66 -20.32 10.96
N SER A 393 -7.48 -19.07 11.32
CA SER A 393 -7.31 -17.97 10.37
C SER A 393 -5.95 -18.03 9.68
N LYS A 394 -5.95 -18.09 8.34
CA LYS A 394 -4.77 -18.05 7.47
C LYS A 394 -4.73 -16.69 6.82
N VAL A 395 -3.76 -15.87 7.21
CA VAL A 395 -3.77 -14.45 6.88
C VAL A 395 -2.65 -14.12 5.90
N LEU A 396 -3.02 -13.48 4.79
CA LEU A 396 -2.09 -12.97 3.79
C LEU A 396 -1.90 -11.45 3.96
N PHE A 397 -0.64 -11.03 4.00
CA PHE A 397 -0.20 -9.65 4.03
C PHE A 397 0.72 -9.33 2.86
N PHE A 398 0.87 -8.03 2.57
CA PHE A 398 1.82 -7.52 1.59
C PHE A 398 2.75 -6.52 2.28
N SER A 399 4.02 -6.88 2.47
CA SER A 399 5.07 -5.95 2.86
C SER A 399 5.47 -5.15 1.62
N THR A 400 4.88 -4.00 1.45
CA THR A 400 4.94 -3.21 0.20
C THR A 400 6.23 -2.43 0.03
N GLU A 401 7.01 -2.29 1.10
CA GLU A 401 8.33 -1.63 1.10
C GLU A 401 9.23 -2.22 2.18
N GLY A 402 10.54 -2.14 1.97
CA GLY A 402 11.52 -2.38 3.01
C GLY A 402 11.93 -1.09 3.74
N ASP A 403 13.15 -1.04 4.24
CA ASP A 403 13.73 0.10 4.99
C ASP A 403 14.08 1.29 4.07
N THR A 404 13.09 1.85 3.39
CA THR A 404 13.27 2.97 2.45
C THR A 404 13.64 4.29 3.14
N ASP A 405 13.45 4.40 4.45
CA ASP A 405 13.96 5.40 5.38
C ASP A 405 14.74 4.68 6.50
N ARG A 406 16.03 4.51 6.31
CA ARG A 406 16.88 3.72 7.20
C ARG A 406 17.04 4.33 8.58
N GLU A 407 17.05 5.65 8.68
CA GLU A 407 17.17 6.34 9.96
C GLU A 407 15.92 6.10 10.81
N ASN A 408 14.74 6.27 10.21
CA ASN A 408 13.49 6.02 10.91
C ASN A 408 13.28 4.54 11.21
N TYR A 409 13.63 3.64 10.27
CA TYR A 409 13.62 2.19 10.51
C TYR A 409 14.46 1.82 11.74
N LYS A 410 15.68 2.34 11.85
CA LYS A 410 16.55 2.12 13.00
C LYS A 410 15.95 2.69 14.28
N ALA A 411 15.45 3.92 14.26
CA ALA A 411 14.82 4.55 15.42
C ALA A 411 13.63 3.74 15.94
N ILE A 412 12.86 3.12 15.04
CA ILE A 412 11.69 2.30 15.41
C ILE A 412 12.14 0.92 15.90
N VAL A 413 12.96 0.21 15.12
CA VAL A 413 13.25 -1.22 15.39
C VAL A 413 14.32 -1.39 16.46
N TRP A 414 15.37 -0.54 16.47
CA TRP A 414 16.48 -0.67 17.42
C TRP A 414 16.27 0.19 18.68
N ASP A 415 15.85 1.44 18.49
CA ASP A 415 15.77 2.40 19.60
C ASP A 415 14.38 2.42 20.26
N GLY A 416 13.39 1.66 19.70
CA GLY A 416 12.05 1.46 20.29
C GLY A 416 11.13 2.66 20.18
N LYS A 417 11.34 3.58 19.21
CA LYS A 417 10.43 4.69 18.95
C LYS A 417 9.02 4.17 18.62
N TYR A 418 7.98 4.89 19.00
CA TYR A 418 6.57 4.49 18.91
C TYR A 418 6.28 3.14 19.58
N PRO A 419 6.48 3.03 20.91
CA PRO A 419 6.16 1.80 21.65
C PRO A 419 4.65 1.56 21.65
N SER A 420 4.24 0.29 21.67
CA SER A 420 2.84 -0.06 21.92
C SER A 420 2.40 0.46 23.29
N VAL A 421 1.18 0.96 23.38
CA VAL A 421 0.60 1.40 24.66
C VAL A 421 0.30 0.14 25.47
N LYS A 422 0.98 -0.01 26.64
CA LYS A 422 0.79 -1.16 27.55
C LYS A 422 -0.33 -0.87 28.54
#